data_c153d8fe8c1165a2c8fffd8bcbc0d5c9
#
_entry.id   c153d8fe8c1165a2c8fffd8bcbc0d5c9
#
_cell.length_a   1.000
_cell.length_b   1.000
_cell.length_c   1.000
_cell.angle_alpha   90.00
_cell.angle_beta   90.00
_cell.angle_gamma   90.00
#
_symmetry.space_group_name_H-M   'P 1'
#
loop_
_entity.id
_entity.type
_entity.pdbx_description
1 polymer ?
#
loop_
_entity_poly.entity_id
_entity_poly.type
_entity_poly.pdbx_seq_one_letter_code
_entity_poly.pdbx_strand_id
1 'polypeptide(L)'
;MRIGILTGGGDVPGLNAAIKAVVNRAADQGHEVLGLRRGWAGLLNVDTSDPASIAEYTQPMDPAWVRTIDRSGGTVLHSSRTHPGKVKDDDVPDFLTAPDDQEPPYDFTPHAIEVLEAYGIDVLTRPTTEFSSSTVP
;
A
#
# COMPACT_ATOMS: atom_id res chain seq x y z
N MET A 1 -7.10 -4.53 -15.77
CA MET A 1 -5.87 -4.19 -15.02
C MET A 1 -6.18 -4.10 -13.54
N ARG A 2 -5.30 -4.57 -12.71
CA ARG A 2 -5.47 -4.44 -11.25
C ARG A 2 -4.54 -3.35 -10.74
N ILE A 3 -5.13 -2.34 -10.10
CA ILE A 3 -4.41 -1.18 -9.58
C ILE A 3 -4.31 -1.33 -8.07
N GLY A 4 -3.10 -1.34 -7.54
CA GLY A 4 -2.87 -1.26 -6.11
C GLY A 4 -2.82 0.20 -5.68
N ILE A 5 -3.47 0.52 -4.56
CA ILE A 5 -3.43 1.87 -3.99
C ILE A 5 -3.00 1.79 -2.53
N LEU A 6 -2.02 2.58 -2.16
CA LEU A 6 -1.59 2.73 -0.78
C LEU A 6 -1.37 4.20 -0.46
N THR A 7 -1.39 4.52 0.82
CA THR A 7 -1.06 5.86 1.30
C THR A 7 0.14 5.80 2.23
N GLY A 8 1.02 6.77 2.16
CA GLY A 8 2.25 6.81 2.94
C GLY A 8 2.46 8.18 3.58
N GLY A 9 3.30 8.22 4.62
CA GLY A 9 3.55 9.42 5.38
C GLY A 9 2.50 9.70 6.44
N GLY A 10 2.35 10.95 6.86
CA GLY A 10 1.36 11.34 7.86
C GLY A 10 -0.05 11.41 7.30
N ASP A 11 -1.03 11.33 8.20
CA ASP A 11 -2.43 11.58 7.85
C ASP A 11 -2.60 13.05 7.49
N VAL A 12 -3.08 13.30 6.28
CA VAL A 12 -3.36 14.65 5.80
C VAL A 12 -4.75 14.72 5.20
N PRO A 13 -5.42 15.88 5.26
CA PRO A 13 -6.72 16.05 4.61
C PRO A 13 -6.65 15.77 3.11
N GLY A 14 -7.68 15.17 2.57
CA GLY A 14 -7.81 14.96 1.14
C GLY A 14 -7.37 13.59 0.62
N LEU A 15 -6.73 12.74 1.44
CA LEU A 15 -6.34 11.40 1.00
C LEU A 15 -7.54 10.52 0.68
N ASN A 16 -8.60 10.53 1.49
CA ASN A 16 -9.80 9.76 1.21
C ASN A 16 -10.49 10.23 -0.08
N ALA A 17 -10.54 11.54 -0.33
CA ALA A 17 -11.09 12.07 -1.55
C ALA A 17 -10.27 11.63 -2.78
N ALA A 18 -8.96 11.59 -2.66
CA ALA A 18 -8.07 11.10 -3.72
C ALA A 18 -8.28 9.60 -3.98
N ILE A 19 -8.41 8.81 -2.94
CA ILE A 19 -8.71 7.36 -3.06
C ILE A 19 -10.03 7.17 -3.81
N LYS A 20 -11.08 7.88 -3.40
CA LYS A 20 -12.39 7.81 -4.05
C LYS A 20 -12.31 8.17 -5.53
N ALA A 21 -11.58 9.23 -5.88
CA ALA A 21 -11.41 9.65 -7.26
C ALA A 21 -10.72 8.56 -8.11
N VAL A 22 -9.66 7.95 -7.58
CA VAL A 22 -8.94 6.87 -8.27
C VAL A 22 -9.86 5.66 -8.48
N VAL A 23 -10.59 5.24 -7.45
CA VAL A 23 -11.48 4.07 -7.54
C VAL A 23 -12.59 4.29 -8.56
N ASN A 24 -13.24 5.47 -8.53
CA ASN A 24 -14.31 5.79 -9.49
C ASN A 24 -13.77 5.83 -10.92
N ARG A 25 -12.61 6.44 -11.12
CA ARG A 25 -12.01 6.53 -12.45
C ARG A 25 -11.60 5.16 -12.98
N ALA A 26 -11.01 4.32 -12.13
CA ALA A 26 -10.62 2.96 -12.50
C ALA A 26 -11.86 2.12 -12.88
N ALA A 27 -12.93 2.23 -12.11
CA ALA A 27 -14.18 1.52 -12.40
C ALA A 27 -14.77 1.92 -13.74
N ASP A 28 -14.76 3.21 -14.07
CA ASP A 28 -15.25 3.71 -15.36
C ASP A 28 -14.48 3.12 -16.54
N GLN A 29 -13.23 2.73 -16.33
CA GLN A 29 -12.37 2.14 -17.35
C GLN A 29 -12.28 0.61 -17.27
N GLY A 30 -13.07 -0.02 -16.40
CA GLY A 30 -13.11 -1.48 -16.23
C GLY A 30 -11.92 -2.07 -15.49
N HIS A 31 -11.23 -1.28 -14.67
CA HIS A 31 -10.11 -1.76 -13.85
C HIS A 31 -10.55 -2.09 -12.43
N GLU A 32 -9.85 -3.05 -11.82
CA GLU A 32 -10.01 -3.36 -10.40
C GLU A 32 -9.07 -2.53 -9.55
N VAL A 33 -9.50 -2.16 -8.35
CA VAL A 33 -8.66 -1.48 -7.37
C VAL A 33 -8.55 -2.31 -6.10
N LEU A 34 -7.33 -2.56 -5.67
CA LEU A 34 -7.02 -3.23 -4.41
C LEU A 34 -6.33 -2.23 -3.50
N GLY A 35 -6.97 -1.90 -2.38
CA GLY A 35 -6.37 -1.08 -1.35
C GLY A 35 -5.36 -1.88 -0.54
N LEU A 36 -4.22 -1.28 -0.27
CA LEU A 36 -3.15 -1.87 0.53
C LEU A 36 -3.09 -1.14 1.87
N ARG A 37 -3.41 -1.86 2.95
CA ARG A 37 -3.52 -1.27 4.28
C ARG A 37 -2.15 -0.97 4.86
N ARG A 38 -2.04 0.14 5.59
CA ARG A 38 -0.83 0.58 6.32
C ARG A 38 0.38 0.84 5.42
N GLY A 39 0.14 1.16 4.15
CA GLY A 39 1.19 1.54 3.22
C GLY A 39 2.27 0.48 3.07
N TRP A 40 3.52 0.90 3.04
CA TRP A 40 4.65 -0.03 2.88
C TRP A 40 4.84 -0.95 4.08
N ALA A 41 4.47 -0.52 5.30
CA ALA A 41 4.54 -1.40 6.47
C ALA A 41 3.59 -2.58 6.33
N GLY A 42 2.40 -2.36 5.77
CA GLY A 42 1.46 -3.44 5.48
C GLY A 42 2.05 -4.46 4.51
N LEU A 43 2.62 -4.01 3.39
CA LEU A 43 3.27 -4.90 2.43
C LEU A 43 4.42 -5.69 3.07
N LEU A 44 5.22 -5.04 3.90
CA LEU A 44 6.32 -5.70 4.60
C LEU A 44 5.83 -6.82 5.50
N ASN A 45 4.67 -6.64 6.14
CA ASN A 45 4.11 -7.59 7.10
C ASN A 45 3.25 -8.69 6.45
N VAL A 46 3.09 -8.70 5.13
CA VAL A 46 2.37 -9.77 4.46
C VAL A 46 3.25 -11.00 4.32
N ASP A 47 2.76 -12.12 4.86
CA ASP A 47 3.30 -13.44 4.61
C ASP A 47 2.50 -14.08 3.49
N THR A 48 3.11 -14.22 2.32
CA THR A 48 2.42 -14.73 1.12
C THR A 48 1.99 -16.19 1.25
N SER A 49 2.54 -16.92 2.22
CA SER A 49 2.15 -18.29 2.52
C SER A 49 0.93 -18.38 3.46
N ASP A 50 0.50 -17.26 4.04
CA ASP A 50 -0.61 -17.20 4.99
C ASP A 50 -1.78 -16.39 4.41
N PRO A 51 -2.89 -17.06 4.01
CA PRO A 51 -4.06 -16.36 3.48
C PRO A 51 -4.67 -15.34 4.44
N ALA A 52 -4.59 -15.56 5.76
CA ALA A 52 -5.09 -14.61 6.74
C ALA A 52 -4.27 -13.33 6.74
N SER A 53 -2.95 -13.42 6.58
CA SER A 53 -2.06 -12.26 6.44
C SER A 53 -2.40 -11.46 5.19
N ILE A 54 -2.62 -12.13 4.07
CA ILE A 54 -3.01 -11.48 2.81
C ILE A 54 -4.32 -10.69 3.01
N ALA A 55 -5.34 -11.32 3.59
CA ALA A 55 -6.64 -10.68 3.80
C ALA A 55 -6.56 -9.49 4.78
N GLU A 56 -5.70 -9.56 5.79
CA GLU A 56 -5.57 -8.51 6.79
C GLU A 56 -5.08 -7.18 6.19
N TYR A 57 -4.20 -7.25 5.22
CA TYR A 57 -3.53 -6.06 4.68
C TYR A 57 -4.09 -5.58 3.34
N THR A 58 -5.20 -6.14 2.87
CA THR A 58 -5.83 -5.74 1.62
C THR A 58 -7.28 -5.36 1.82
N GLN A 59 -7.77 -4.48 0.94
CA GLN A 59 -9.15 -4.08 0.88
C GLN A 59 -9.57 -3.90 -0.58
N PRO A 60 -10.34 -4.83 -1.14
CA PRO A 60 -10.94 -4.60 -2.46
C PRO A 60 -11.83 -3.37 -2.43
N MET A 61 -11.71 -2.53 -3.43
CA MET A 61 -12.41 -1.25 -3.48
C MET A 61 -13.23 -1.15 -4.76
N ASP A 62 -14.48 -0.72 -4.60
CA ASP A 62 -15.38 -0.41 -5.71
C ASP A 62 -16.08 0.93 -5.42
N PRO A 63 -16.81 1.51 -6.41
CA PRO A 63 -17.51 2.78 -6.20
C PRO A 63 -18.49 2.77 -5.03
N ALA A 64 -19.14 1.65 -4.76
CA ALA A 64 -20.07 1.54 -3.64
C ALA A 64 -19.33 1.64 -2.29
N TRP A 65 -18.19 0.95 -2.18
CA TRP A 65 -17.40 0.94 -0.94
C TRP A 65 -16.82 2.33 -0.62
N VAL A 66 -16.38 3.08 -1.64
CA VAL A 66 -15.75 4.40 -1.44
C VAL A 66 -16.74 5.56 -1.41
N ARG A 67 -18.04 5.30 -1.57
CA ARG A 67 -19.05 6.34 -1.77
C ARG A 67 -19.02 7.47 -0.72
N THR A 68 -18.75 7.14 0.52
CA THR A 68 -18.81 8.08 1.63
C THR A 68 -17.49 8.33 2.33
N ILE A 69 -16.38 7.76 1.85
CA ILE A 69 -15.09 7.89 2.55
C ILE A 69 -14.55 9.33 2.56
N ASP A 70 -14.95 10.14 1.59
CA ASP A 70 -14.55 11.55 1.51
C ASP A 70 -15.19 12.42 2.62
N ARG A 71 -16.17 11.88 3.35
CA ARG A 71 -16.77 12.53 4.50
C ARG A 71 -15.92 12.44 5.77
N SER A 72 -14.90 11.58 5.76
CA SER A 72 -13.98 11.40 6.87
C SER A 72 -12.61 11.94 6.51
N GLY A 73 -11.92 12.52 7.48
CA GLY A 73 -10.54 12.94 7.30
C GLY A 73 -9.56 11.76 7.32
N GLY A 74 -8.31 12.03 6.98
CA GLY A 74 -7.25 11.03 6.99
C GLY A 74 -7.30 10.06 5.83
N THR A 75 -6.95 8.82 6.08
CA THR A 75 -6.95 7.75 5.09
C THR A 75 -7.63 6.49 5.64
N VAL A 76 -8.57 5.94 4.86
CA VAL A 76 -9.25 4.68 5.22
C VAL A 76 -8.33 3.47 5.13
N LEU A 77 -7.22 3.58 4.42
CA LEU A 77 -6.23 2.52 4.29
C LEU A 77 -5.16 2.57 5.38
N HIS A 78 -5.13 3.64 6.16
CA HIS A 78 -4.05 3.95 7.08
C HIS A 78 -2.71 4.07 6.35
N SER A 79 -1.78 4.75 6.95
CA SER A 79 -0.46 4.95 6.36
C SER A 79 0.64 4.53 7.33
N SER A 80 1.86 4.48 6.83
CA SER A 80 3.04 4.26 7.65
C SER A 80 4.18 5.13 7.12
N ARG A 81 5.21 5.27 7.94
CA ARG A 81 6.46 5.94 7.55
C ARG A 81 7.55 4.94 7.19
N THR A 82 7.20 3.68 7.07
CA THR A 82 8.12 2.62 6.70
C THR A 82 8.59 2.80 5.26
N HIS A 83 9.88 2.65 5.05
CA HIS A 83 10.48 2.62 3.73
C HIS A 83 11.00 1.20 3.47
N PRO A 84 10.52 0.49 2.45
CA PRO A 84 10.88 -0.93 2.25
C PRO A 84 12.37 -1.14 1.96
N GLY A 85 13.07 -0.13 1.46
CA GLY A 85 14.51 -0.16 1.23
C GLY A 85 15.36 0.20 2.45
N LYS A 86 14.73 0.61 3.56
CA LYS A 86 15.42 1.04 4.79
C LYS A 86 14.62 0.62 6.01
N VAL A 87 14.54 -0.68 6.24
CA VAL A 87 13.76 -1.24 7.34
C VAL A 87 14.62 -1.34 8.59
N LYS A 88 14.16 -0.73 9.69
CA LYS A 88 14.85 -0.82 10.98
C LYS A 88 14.77 -2.24 11.53
N ASP A 89 15.77 -2.61 12.31
CA ASP A 89 15.84 -3.94 12.92
C ASP A 89 14.57 -4.31 13.71
N ASP A 90 14.02 -3.36 14.46
CA ASP A 90 12.81 -3.54 15.26
C ASP A 90 11.53 -3.71 14.42
N ASP A 91 11.58 -3.28 13.15
CA ASP A 91 10.43 -3.32 12.25
C ASP A 91 10.41 -4.56 11.34
N VAL A 92 11.42 -5.42 11.44
CA VAL A 92 11.48 -6.66 10.66
C VAL A 92 10.44 -7.65 11.17
N PRO A 93 9.51 -8.12 10.32
CA PRO A 93 8.53 -9.12 10.73
C PRO A 93 9.19 -10.43 11.15
N ASP A 94 8.53 -11.16 12.08
CA ASP A 94 9.06 -12.39 12.63
C ASP A 94 9.29 -13.49 11.58
N PHE A 95 8.49 -13.49 10.50
CA PHE A 95 8.61 -14.48 9.43
C PHE A 95 9.72 -14.15 8.41
N LEU A 96 10.30 -12.95 8.48
CA LEU A 96 11.41 -12.55 7.60
C LEU A 96 12.73 -12.65 8.36
N THR A 97 13.74 -13.08 7.64
CA THR A 97 15.10 -13.13 8.17
C THR A 97 15.88 -11.91 7.69
N ALA A 98 16.50 -11.19 8.63
CA ALA A 98 17.38 -10.10 8.27
C ALA A 98 18.57 -10.63 7.46
N PRO A 99 18.95 -9.95 6.36
CA PRO A 99 20.10 -10.37 5.55
C PRO A 99 21.39 -10.37 6.37
N ASP A 100 22.16 -11.47 6.30
CA ASP A 100 23.41 -11.62 7.05
C ASP A 100 24.52 -10.68 6.55
N ASP A 101 24.40 -10.24 5.28
CA ASP A 101 25.37 -9.37 4.61
C ASP A 101 25.05 -7.87 4.75
N GLN A 102 24.01 -7.54 5.50
CA GLN A 102 23.56 -6.16 5.70
C GLN A 102 23.50 -5.83 7.19
N GLU A 103 23.74 -4.56 7.50
CA GLU A 103 23.47 -3.97 8.81
C GLU A 103 22.18 -3.12 8.73
N PRO A 104 21.46 -2.93 9.85
CA PRO A 104 20.28 -2.05 9.84
C PRO A 104 20.64 -0.63 9.38
N PRO A 105 19.77 0.03 8.62
CA PRO A 105 18.48 -0.44 8.11
C PRO A 105 18.62 -1.42 6.93
N TYR A 106 17.70 -2.40 6.88
CA TYR A 106 17.73 -3.46 5.84
C TYR A 106 16.90 -3.08 4.63
N ASP A 107 17.28 -3.63 3.47
CA ASP A 107 16.51 -3.50 2.24
C ASP A 107 15.62 -4.73 2.03
N PHE A 108 14.30 -4.56 2.21
CA PHE A 108 13.30 -5.57 1.95
C PHE A 108 12.46 -5.26 0.68
N THR A 109 12.98 -4.42 -0.20
CA THR A 109 12.32 -4.14 -1.49
C THR A 109 11.96 -5.41 -2.25
N PRO A 110 12.83 -6.45 -2.34
CA PRO A 110 12.47 -7.69 -3.02
C PRO A 110 11.23 -8.36 -2.43
N HIS A 111 11.06 -8.35 -1.11
CA HIS A 111 9.86 -8.89 -0.46
C HIS A 111 8.62 -8.09 -0.83
N ALA A 112 8.69 -6.77 -0.81
CA ALA A 112 7.56 -5.91 -1.19
C ALA A 112 7.13 -6.18 -2.64
N ILE A 113 8.07 -6.34 -3.55
CA ILE A 113 7.79 -6.67 -4.95
C ILE A 113 7.13 -8.05 -5.05
N GLU A 114 7.63 -9.04 -4.32
CA GLU A 114 7.04 -10.38 -4.28
C GLU A 114 5.57 -10.34 -3.82
N VAL A 115 5.26 -9.55 -2.80
CA VAL A 115 3.90 -9.37 -2.30
C VAL A 115 3.01 -8.73 -3.37
N LEU A 116 3.48 -7.69 -4.04
CA LEU A 116 2.73 -7.04 -5.13
C LEU A 116 2.46 -8.00 -6.28
N GLU A 117 3.44 -8.82 -6.63
CA GLU A 117 3.27 -9.85 -7.67
C GLU A 117 2.26 -10.91 -7.24
N ALA A 118 2.30 -11.34 -5.97
CA ALA A 118 1.36 -12.31 -5.43
C ALA A 118 -0.09 -11.79 -5.47
N TYR A 119 -0.28 -10.49 -5.30
CA TYR A 119 -1.59 -9.85 -5.43
C TYR A 119 -2.03 -9.63 -6.88
N GLY A 120 -1.14 -9.82 -7.84
CA GLY A 120 -1.43 -9.55 -9.26
C GLY A 120 -1.56 -8.06 -9.57
N ILE A 121 -0.85 -7.21 -8.86
CA ILE A 121 -0.89 -5.77 -9.06
C ILE A 121 -0.13 -5.41 -10.33
N ASP A 122 -0.82 -4.76 -11.26
CA ASP A 122 -0.23 -4.29 -12.53
C ASP A 122 0.36 -2.89 -12.40
N VAL A 123 -0.29 -2.03 -11.61
CA VAL A 123 0.11 -0.64 -11.39
C VAL A 123 -0.08 -0.30 -9.92
N LEU A 124 0.91 0.32 -9.33
CA LEU A 124 0.84 0.83 -7.96
C LEU A 124 0.72 2.35 -7.98
N THR A 125 -0.27 2.88 -7.28
CA THR A 125 -0.43 4.32 -7.13
C THR A 125 -0.41 4.70 -5.65
N ARG A 126 0.21 5.83 -5.36
CA ARG A 126 0.30 6.37 -4.01
C ARG A 126 -0.16 7.82 -4.02
N PRO A 127 -1.42 8.09 -3.69
CA PRO A 127 -1.87 9.47 -3.51
C PRO A 127 -1.06 10.15 -2.41
N THR A 128 -0.61 11.34 -2.69
CA THR A 128 0.17 12.16 -1.76
C THR A 128 -0.28 13.60 -1.88
N THR A 129 -0.17 14.34 -0.79
CA THR A 129 -0.39 15.78 -0.80
C THR A 129 0.87 16.56 -1.17
N GLU A 130 1.99 15.89 -1.31
CA GLU A 130 3.20 16.52 -1.82
C GLU A 130 3.08 16.71 -3.33
N PHE A 131 3.35 17.91 -3.80
CA PHE A 131 3.52 18.16 -5.23
C PHE A 131 4.85 17.53 -5.65
N SER A 132 4.80 16.26 -5.99
CA SER A 132 5.92 15.61 -6.62
C SER A 132 5.69 15.59 -8.11
N SER A 133 6.62 16.15 -8.88
CA SER A 133 6.63 16.05 -10.34
C SER A 133 7.16 14.67 -10.79
N SER A 134 7.59 13.83 -9.88
CA SER A 134 8.04 12.48 -10.22
C SER A 134 6.84 11.57 -10.29
N THR A 135 6.54 11.09 -11.49
CA THR A 135 5.76 9.87 -11.65
C THR A 135 6.58 8.74 -11.05
N VAL A 136 6.09 8.21 -9.97
CA VAL A 136 6.68 7.01 -9.42
C VAL A 136 6.22 5.85 -10.28
N PRO A 137 7.14 5.14 -10.90
CA PRO A 137 6.79 3.90 -11.56
C PRO A 137 6.29 2.88 -10.55
#